data_f99de3e7a6e89ec3acf9195ca0254212
#
_entry.id   f99de3e7a6e89ec3acf9195ca0254212
#
_cell.length_a   1.000
_cell.length_b   1.000
_cell.length_c   1.000
_cell.angle_alpha   90.00
_cell.angle_beta   90.00
_cell.angle_gamma   90.00
#
_symmetry.space_group_name_H-M   'P 1'
#
loop_
_entity.id
_entity.type
_entity.pdbx_description
1 polymer ?
#
loop_
_entity_poly.entity_id
_entity_poly.type
_entity_poly.pdbx_seq_one_letter_code
_entity_poly.pdbx_strand_id
1 'polypeptide(L)'
;MSEFKVNTITNEDGSYGPQVCGITTFGSSGIKLPSGPTEFRGGRGKGLIAGGNGGSDSNMEEIDVINIASLGNSQSFGNLTEGRRDAGAVSSSTRAVFVAGGFPSPTTTMDYTIFSSGGGANDFGEYAISLFQPAGASNNVRGIIAGGVKPSPTLGYVEIEFITIP
;
A
#
# COMPACT_ATOMS: atom_id res chain seq x y z
N MET A 1 39.58 18.26 2.21
CA MET A 1 38.76 17.20 2.83
C MET A 1 39.50 15.88 2.66
N SER A 2 39.81 15.18 3.75
CA SER A 2 40.54 13.91 3.67
C SER A 2 39.56 12.79 3.35
N GLU A 3 39.82 12.02 2.31
CA GLU A 3 39.02 10.89 1.90
C GLU A 3 39.76 9.59 2.25
N PHE A 4 39.03 8.66 2.91
CA PHE A 4 39.54 7.33 3.23
C PHE A 4 38.90 6.31 2.28
N LYS A 5 39.72 5.74 1.39
CA LYS A 5 39.26 4.75 0.41
C LYS A 5 39.76 3.37 0.78
N VAL A 6 38.87 2.43 0.99
CA VAL A 6 39.19 1.03 1.22
C VAL A 6 38.34 0.15 0.33
N ASN A 7 38.91 -0.96 -0.13
CA ASN A 7 38.13 -1.94 -0.94
C ASN A 7 37.28 -2.85 -0.08
N THR A 8 37.71 -3.15 1.13
CA THR A 8 37.00 -4.05 2.05
C THR A 8 37.27 -3.63 3.48
N ILE A 9 36.27 -3.65 4.33
CA ILE A 9 36.38 -3.48 5.76
C ILE A 9 35.78 -4.73 6.40
N THR A 10 36.58 -5.47 7.15
CA THR A 10 36.16 -6.68 7.88
C THR A 10 36.61 -6.55 9.33
N ASN A 11 36.08 -7.44 10.20
CA ASN A 11 36.66 -7.63 11.53
C ASN A 11 38.05 -8.30 11.40
N GLU A 12 38.75 -8.44 12.52
CA GLU A 12 40.12 -8.94 12.55
C GLU A 12 40.29 -10.35 11.96
N ASP A 13 39.30 -11.19 12.09
CA ASP A 13 39.29 -12.55 11.55
C ASP A 13 38.82 -12.65 10.07
N GLY A 14 38.42 -11.55 9.48
CA GLY A 14 37.94 -11.47 8.11
C GLY A 14 36.55 -12.04 7.86
N SER A 15 35.86 -12.49 8.88
CA SER A 15 34.59 -13.22 8.75
C SER A 15 33.36 -12.34 8.56
N TYR A 16 33.37 -11.14 9.10
CA TYR A 16 32.22 -10.21 9.04
C TYR A 16 32.68 -8.75 8.82
N GLY A 17 31.82 -7.95 8.23
CA GLY A 17 32.00 -6.51 8.17
C GLY A 17 31.79 -5.82 9.52
N PRO A 18 32.22 -4.56 9.69
CA PRO A 18 32.05 -3.82 10.92
C PRO A 18 30.58 -3.69 11.29
N GLN A 19 30.28 -3.93 12.57
CA GLN A 19 28.96 -3.64 13.12
C GLN A 19 28.91 -2.16 13.52
N VAL A 20 28.02 -1.42 12.87
CA VAL A 20 27.69 -0.07 13.29
C VAL A 20 26.41 -0.13 14.12
N CYS A 21 26.43 0.44 15.33
CA CYS A 21 25.24 0.49 16.18
C CYS A 21 24.03 1.03 15.41
N GLY A 22 22.97 0.22 15.29
CA GLY A 22 21.79 0.55 14.54
C GLY A 22 21.77 0.12 13.06
N ILE A 23 22.87 -0.39 12.52
CA ILE A 23 22.98 -0.93 11.15
C ILE A 23 23.64 -2.30 11.23
N THR A 24 22.95 -3.36 10.91
CA THR A 24 23.38 -4.72 11.23
C THR A 24 24.07 -5.48 10.12
N THR A 25 24.05 -5.04 8.88
CA THR A 25 24.69 -5.81 7.82
C THR A 25 25.03 -4.97 6.58
N PHE A 26 26.25 -5.11 6.11
CA PHE A 26 26.62 -4.75 4.74
C PHE A 26 26.65 -6.05 3.92
N GLY A 27 25.68 -6.24 3.05
CA GLY A 27 25.73 -7.31 2.06
C GLY A 27 26.14 -6.78 0.70
N SER A 28 26.40 -7.66 -0.25
CA SER A 28 26.66 -7.27 -1.64
C SER A 28 25.52 -6.43 -2.27
N SER A 29 24.37 -6.39 -1.63
CA SER A 29 23.16 -5.66 -2.06
C SER A 29 22.90 -4.37 -1.28
N GLY A 30 23.80 -3.92 -0.39
CA GLY A 30 23.68 -2.66 0.35
C GLY A 30 23.48 -2.82 1.87
N ILE A 31 23.09 -1.73 2.51
CA ILE A 31 22.89 -1.64 3.96
C ILE A 31 21.54 -2.18 4.35
N LYS A 32 21.51 -3.17 5.26
CA LYS A 32 20.28 -3.65 5.89
C LYS A 32 20.07 -2.96 7.23
N LEU A 33 18.93 -2.32 7.41
CA LEU A 33 18.57 -1.69 8.67
C LEU A 33 18.04 -2.74 9.69
N PRO A 34 18.23 -2.52 11.00
CA PRO A 34 17.90 -3.50 12.06
C PRO A 34 16.43 -3.91 12.15
N SER A 35 15.56 -3.13 11.58
CA SER A 35 14.10 -3.35 11.63
C SER A 35 13.56 -4.26 10.54
N GLY A 36 14.40 -5.09 9.93
CA GLY A 36 14.02 -6.01 8.86
C GLY A 36 14.16 -5.43 7.46
N PRO A 37 13.73 -6.15 6.43
CA PRO A 37 13.89 -5.71 5.05
C PRO A 37 13.14 -4.39 4.82
N THR A 38 13.90 -3.36 4.48
CA THR A 38 13.36 -2.01 4.20
C THR A 38 12.51 -1.95 2.95
N GLU A 39 12.62 -2.95 2.13
CA GLU A 39 11.81 -3.15 0.91
C GLU A 39 10.31 -3.35 1.19
N PHE A 40 9.94 -3.72 2.43
CA PHE A 40 8.56 -4.05 2.81
C PHE A 40 7.85 -2.98 3.66
N ARG A 41 8.38 -1.81 3.76
CA ARG A 41 7.65 -0.71 4.40
C ARG A 41 6.72 -0.07 3.39
N GLY A 42 5.59 -0.72 3.16
CA GLY A 42 4.48 -0.09 2.44
C GLY A 42 4.26 1.31 3.00
N GLY A 43 4.18 2.31 2.12
CA GLY A 43 3.96 3.69 2.54
C GLY A 43 4.95 4.27 3.54
N ARG A 44 6.05 3.60 3.85
CA ARG A 44 7.06 4.04 4.82
C ARG A 44 6.47 4.44 6.19
N GLY A 45 5.57 3.63 6.70
CA GLY A 45 4.88 3.87 7.97
C GLY A 45 3.65 4.77 7.86
N LYS A 46 3.17 5.03 6.65
CA LYS A 46 1.88 5.66 6.41
C LYS A 46 0.80 4.60 6.24
N GLY A 47 -0.35 4.81 6.82
CA GLY A 47 -1.60 4.11 6.53
C GLY A 47 -2.52 5.04 5.75
N LEU A 48 -3.13 4.56 4.67
CA LEU A 48 -4.15 5.30 3.94
C LEU A 48 -5.51 4.66 4.17
N ILE A 49 -6.51 5.50 4.40
CA ILE A 49 -7.91 5.11 4.56
C ILE A 49 -8.69 5.93 3.54
N ALA A 50 -9.49 5.26 2.72
CA ALA A 50 -10.17 5.95 1.63
C ALA A 50 -11.65 5.57 1.54
N GLY A 51 -12.45 6.55 1.17
CA GLY A 51 -13.89 6.38 0.99
C GLY A 51 -14.63 6.12 2.29
N GLY A 52 -15.79 5.53 2.17
CA GLY A 52 -16.65 5.21 3.30
C GLY A 52 -18.06 5.73 3.14
N ASN A 53 -18.85 5.59 4.20
CA ASN A 53 -20.22 6.09 4.26
C ASN A 53 -20.25 7.44 4.97
N GLY A 54 -20.58 8.50 4.26
CA GLY A 54 -20.71 9.87 4.80
C GLY A 54 -22.02 10.14 5.53
N GLY A 55 -22.85 9.13 5.75
CA GLY A 55 -24.21 9.27 6.27
C GLY A 55 -25.21 9.57 5.14
N SER A 56 -26.49 9.35 5.41
CA SER A 56 -27.57 9.53 4.40
C SER A 56 -27.31 8.85 3.07
N ASP A 57 -26.67 7.67 3.11
CA ASP A 57 -26.28 6.87 1.94
C ASP A 57 -25.38 7.56 0.91
N SER A 58 -24.63 8.58 1.32
CA SER A 58 -23.61 9.21 0.50
C SER A 58 -22.28 8.44 0.56
N ASN A 59 -21.64 8.27 -0.59
CA ASN A 59 -20.30 7.74 -0.67
C ASN A 59 -19.28 8.87 -0.47
N MET A 60 -18.24 8.59 0.32
CA MET A 60 -17.13 9.53 0.50
C MET A 60 -16.04 9.25 -0.54
N GLU A 61 -15.37 10.30 -0.96
CA GLU A 61 -14.19 10.23 -1.86
C GLU A 61 -12.88 10.55 -1.15
N GLU A 62 -12.95 11.03 0.09
CA GLU A 62 -11.76 11.44 0.84
C GLU A 62 -10.80 10.28 1.08
N ILE A 63 -9.52 10.59 0.96
CA ILE A 63 -8.41 9.74 1.37
C ILE A 63 -7.71 10.42 2.54
N ASP A 64 -7.65 9.72 3.64
CA ASP A 64 -6.94 10.15 4.83
C ASP A 64 -5.64 9.39 4.99
N VAL A 65 -4.64 10.06 5.56
CA VAL A 65 -3.35 9.47 5.91
C VAL A 65 -3.15 9.50 7.42
N ILE A 66 -2.67 8.38 7.95
CA ILE A 66 -2.14 8.30 9.32
C ILE A 66 -0.66 7.93 9.28
N ASN A 67 0.09 8.39 10.27
CA ASN A 67 1.45 7.91 10.50
C ASN A 67 1.38 6.76 11.52
N ILE A 68 1.70 5.54 11.08
CA ILE A 68 1.62 4.34 11.93
C ILE A 68 2.65 4.37 13.06
N ALA A 69 3.76 5.07 12.86
CA ALA A 69 4.87 5.12 13.83
C ALA A 69 4.70 6.21 14.90
N SER A 70 3.74 7.11 14.74
CA SER A 70 3.49 8.19 15.71
C SER A 70 2.02 8.24 16.12
N LEU A 71 1.77 8.82 17.28
CA LEU A 71 0.42 9.16 17.71
C LEU A 71 -0.07 10.39 16.94
N GLY A 72 -1.37 10.46 16.72
CA GLY A 72 -2.00 11.61 16.07
C GLY A 72 -3.29 11.24 15.35
N ASN A 73 -3.99 12.26 14.89
CA ASN A 73 -5.19 12.10 14.08
C ASN A 73 -4.81 11.88 12.60
N SER A 74 -5.77 11.40 11.82
CA SER A 74 -5.66 11.39 10.38
C SER A 74 -5.56 12.83 9.83
N GLN A 75 -4.95 12.93 8.67
CA GLN A 75 -4.86 14.16 7.89
C GLN A 75 -5.34 13.87 6.47
N SER A 76 -5.96 14.86 5.85
CA SER A 76 -6.38 14.74 4.45
C SER A 76 -5.17 14.49 3.57
N PHE A 77 -5.27 13.49 2.72
CA PHE A 77 -4.24 13.09 1.75
C PHE A 77 -4.65 13.44 0.31
N GLY A 78 -5.94 13.39 0.01
CA GLY A 78 -6.52 13.64 -1.31
C GLY A 78 -7.87 12.98 -1.45
N ASN A 79 -8.31 12.76 -2.70
CA ASN A 79 -9.60 12.16 -2.99
C ASN A 79 -9.45 10.99 -3.96
N LEU A 80 -10.35 10.03 -3.89
CA LEU A 80 -10.59 9.02 -4.94
C LEU A 80 -11.11 9.71 -6.21
N THR A 81 -11.08 9.02 -7.34
CA THR A 81 -11.66 9.54 -8.60
C THR A 81 -13.18 9.59 -8.54
N GLU A 82 -13.79 8.75 -7.71
CA GLU A 82 -15.22 8.74 -7.42
C GLU A 82 -15.47 8.29 -5.98
N GLY A 83 -16.50 8.84 -5.36
CA GLY A 83 -16.90 8.46 -4.01
C GLY A 83 -17.41 7.03 -3.96
N ARG A 84 -16.88 6.23 -3.02
CA ARG A 84 -17.30 4.84 -2.82
C ARG A 84 -17.03 4.34 -1.42
N ARG A 85 -17.75 3.30 -1.05
CA ARG A 85 -17.58 2.55 0.19
C ARG A 85 -17.38 1.07 -0.12
N ASP A 86 -16.99 0.30 0.87
CA ASP A 86 -16.81 -1.15 0.72
C ASP A 86 -15.76 -1.55 -0.33
N ALA A 87 -14.77 -0.69 -0.58
CA ALA A 87 -13.66 -0.96 -1.48
C ALA A 87 -12.61 -1.86 -0.82
N GLY A 88 -11.97 -2.70 -1.63
CA GLY A 88 -10.73 -3.38 -1.23
C GLY A 88 -9.52 -2.48 -1.39
N ALA A 89 -8.43 -2.77 -0.68
CA ALA A 89 -7.19 -2.02 -0.83
C ALA A 89 -5.97 -2.93 -0.80
N VAL A 90 -5.00 -2.60 -1.64
CA VAL A 90 -3.70 -3.26 -1.73
C VAL A 90 -2.61 -2.20 -1.93
N SER A 91 -1.36 -2.52 -1.61
CA SER A 91 -0.28 -1.54 -1.77
C SER A 91 1.06 -2.18 -2.11
N SER A 92 1.91 -1.40 -2.76
CA SER A 92 3.36 -1.63 -2.84
C SER A 92 4.09 -0.70 -1.87
N SER A 93 5.41 -0.59 -1.99
CA SER A 93 6.19 0.38 -1.23
C SER A 93 5.97 1.84 -1.67
N THR A 94 5.41 2.05 -2.85
CA THR A 94 5.27 3.37 -3.49
C THR A 94 3.84 3.80 -3.70
N ARG A 95 2.92 2.86 -3.90
CA ARG A 95 1.53 3.12 -4.29
C ARG A 95 0.54 2.35 -3.42
N ALA A 96 -0.60 2.96 -3.16
CA ALA A 96 -1.81 2.29 -2.71
C ALA A 96 -2.79 2.21 -3.87
N VAL A 97 -3.49 1.09 -4.00
CA VAL A 97 -4.54 0.85 -5.00
C VAL A 97 -5.82 0.49 -4.28
N PHE A 98 -6.89 1.18 -4.61
CA PHE A 98 -8.24 0.96 -4.08
C PHE A 98 -9.06 0.31 -5.18
N VAL A 99 -9.73 -0.79 -4.87
CA VAL A 99 -10.34 -1.67 -5.86
C VAL A 99 -11.81 -1.83 -5.60
N ALA A 100 -12.62 -1.63 -6.63
CA ALA A 100 -14.07 -1.87 -6.60
C ALA A 100 -14.79 -1.13 -5.46
N GLY A 101 -15.84 -1.70 -4.89
CA GLY A 101 -16.68 -1.05 -3.89
C GLY A 101 -17.78 -0.21 -4.52
N GLY A 102 -18.45 0.60 -3.73
CA GLY A 102 -19.52 1.49 -4.16
C GLY A 102 -20.86 1.24 -3.44
N PHE A 103 -21.83 2.11 -3.65
CA PHE A 103 -23.21 1.99 -3.19
C PHE A 103 -24.08 3.04 -3.91
N PRO A 104 -25.31 2.74 -4.32
CA PRO A 104 -26.02 1.47 -4.17
C PRO A 104 -25.55 0.37 -5.12
N SER A 105 -24.74 0.71 -6.11
CA SER A 105 -24.17 -0.23 -7.08
C SER A 105 -22.67 -0.28 -6.94
N PRO A 106 -22.03 -1.45 -7.01
CA PRO A 106 -20.60 -1.55 -6.98
C PRO A 106 -20.01 -1.12 -8.32
N THR A 107 -18.79 -0.61 -8.27
CA THR A 107 -17.99 -0.23 -9.44
C THR A 107 -16.93 -1.28 -9.75
N THR A 108 -16.36 -1.22 -10.95
CA THR A 108 -15.14 -1.94 -11.35
C THR A 108 -13.90 -1.09 -11.20
N THR A 109 -14.06 0.22 -10.96
CA THR A 109 -12.98 1.19 -10.93
C THR A 109 -11.88 0.82 -9.94
N MET A 110 -10.65 0.92 -10.39
CA MET A 110 -9.46 0.85 -9.55
C MET A 110 -8.76 2.20 -9.57
N ASP A 111 -8.49 2.73 -8.39
CA ASP A 111 -7.74 3.97 -8.21
C ASP A 111 -6.40 3.71 -7.56
N TYR A 112 -5.39 4.49 -7.92
CA TYR A 112 -4.13 4.47 -7.21
C TYR A 112 -3.70 5.86 -6.74
N THR A 113 -2.95 5.89 -5.64
CA THR A 113 -2.25 7.09 -5.19
C THR A 113 -0.81 6.76 -4.82
N ILE A 114 0.07 7.75 -4.88
CA ILE A 114 1.50 7.62 -4.59
C ILE A 114 1.78 8.17 -3.20
N PHE A 115 2.37 7.35 -2.33
CA PHE A 115 2.64 7.73 -0.93
C PHE A 115 3.52 8.98 -0.76
N SER A 116 4.43 9.23 -1.69
CA SER A 116 5.41 10.32 -1.58
C SER A 116 4.89 11.65 -2.08
N SER A 117 4.01 11.65 -3.08
CA SER A 117 3.52 12.89 -3.69
C SER A 117 2.33 13.50 -2.97
N GLY A 118 1.52 12.67 -2.31
CA GLY A 118 0.21 13.10 -1.84
C GLY A 118 -0.72 13.46 -3.00
N GLY A 119 -1.92 13.92 -2.65
CA GLY A 119 -2.90 14.37 -3.63
C GLY A 119 -3.94 13.33 -4.00
N GLY A 120 -4.80 13.69 -4.95
CA GLY A 120 -5.88 12.83 -5.41
C GLY A 120 -5.38 11.54 -6.08
N ALA A 121 -6.27 10.56 -6.10
CA ALA A 121 -6.03 9.32 -6.80
C ALA A 121 -6.11 9.51 -8.32
N ASN A 122 -5.45 8.62 -9.01
CA ASN A 122 -5.49 8.51 -10.47
C ASN A 122 -6.09 7.17 -10.85
N ASP A 123 -6.68 7.10 -12.02
CA ASP A 123 -7.18 5.87 -12.58
C ASP A 123 -6.04 4.83 -12.73
N PHE A 124 -6.28 3.63 -12.17
CA PHE A 124 -5.39 2.48 -12.32
C PHE A 124 -5.91 1.51 -13.38
N GLY A 125 -7.18 1.60 -13.72
CA GLY A 125 -7.89 0.72 -14.64
C GLY A 125 -9.13 0.10 -14.01
N GLU A 126 -9.62 -0.99 -14.61
CA GLU A 126 -10.85 -1.64 -14.20
C GLU A 126 -10.58 -3.04 -13.65
N TYR A 127 -11.23 -3.36 -12.55
CA TYR A 127 -11.31 -4.73 -12.05
C TYR A 127 -12.29 -5.54 -12.91
N ALA A 128 -12.05 -6.82 -13.07
CA ALA A 128 -12.83 -7.65 -14.00
C ALA A 128 -14.33 -7.70 -13.67
N ILE A 129 -14.68 -7.52 -12.41
CA ILE A 129 -16.07 -7.65 -11.93
C ILE A 129 -16.36 -6.58 -10.89
N SER A 130 -17.55 -5.99 -10.95
CA SER A 130 -18.01 -5.09 -9.91
C SER A 130 -18.35 -5.87 -8.63
N LEU A 131 -17.75 -5.49 -7.51
CA LEU A 131 -17.88 -6.17 -6.22
C LEU A 131 -18.08 -5.18 -5.09
N PHE A 132 -18.86 -5.61 -4.08
CA PHE A 132 -18.81 -5.04 -2.74
C PHE A 132 -17.84 -5.83 -1.87
N GLN A 133 -17.13 -5.16 -0.98
CA GLN A 133 -16.37 -5.75 0.12
C GLN A 133 -15.31 -6.80 -0.31
N PRO A 134 -14.55 -6.60 -1.40
CA PRO A 134 -13.44 -7.49 -1.67
C PRO A 134 -12.35 -7.32 -0.61
N ALA A 135 -11.71 -8.42 -0.23
CA ALA A 135 -10.54 -8.38 0.64
C ALA A 135 -9.27 -8.19 -0.18
N GLY A 136 -8.32 -7.41 0.35
CA GLY A 136 -7.04 -7.17 -0.29
C GLY A 136 -5.86 -7.60 0.59
N ALA A 137 -4.84 -8.19 -0.03
CA ALA A 137 -3.53 -8.45 0.57
C ALA A 137 -2.45 -8.21 -0.47
N SER A 138 -1.27 -7.77 -0.07
CA SER A 138 -0.23 -7.43 -1.04
C SER A 138 1.19 -7.64 -0.54
N ASN A 139 2.09 -7.72 -1.50
CA ASN A 139 3.51 -7.54 -1.31
C ASN A 139 3.98 -6.33 -2.14
N ASN A 140 5.31 -6.15 -2.26
CA ASN A 140 5.89 -5.01 -2.97
C ASN A 140 5.54 -4.91 -4.47
N VAL A 141 5.04 -5.96 -5.07
CA VAL A 141 4.86 -6.06 -6.54
C VAL A 141 3.44 -6.46 -6.90
N ARG A 142 2.78 -7.27 -6.06
CA ARG A 142 1.47 -7.82 -6.37
C ARG A 142 0.48 -7.53 -5.25
N GLY A 143 -0.72 -7.11 -5.65
CA GLY A 143 -1.91 -7.11 -4.84
C GLY A 143 -2.78 -8.31 -5.19
N ILE A 144 -3.29 -9.01 -4.19
CA ILE A 144 -4.27 -10.08 -4.32
C ILE A 144 -5.61 -9.52 -3.86
N ILE A 145 -6.63 -9.71 -4.66
CA ILE A 145 -8.01 -9.35 -4.37
C ILE A 145 -8.82 -10.64 -4.32
N ALA A 146 -9.57 -10.85 -3.25
CA ALA A 146 -10.28 -12.09 -3.01
C ALA A 146 -11.67 -11.86 -2.43
N GLY A 147 -12.60 -12.71 -2.80
CA GLY A 147 -13.95 -12.71 -2.28
C GLY A 147 -14.75 -11.45 -2.64
N GLY A 148 -15.66 -11.07 -1.74
CA GLY A 148 -16.60 -9.98 -1.99
C GLY A 148 -17.99 -10.49 -2.39
N VAL A 149 -18.87 -9.58 -2.73
CA VAL A 149 -20.27 -9.87 -3.06
C VAL A 149 -20.62 -9.27 -4.41
N LYS A 150 -21.14 -10.08 -5.32
CA LYS A 150 -21.71 -9.63 -6.60
C LYS A 150 -23.10 -9.01 -6.39
N PRO A 151 -23.44 -7.96 -7.13
CA PRO A 151 -24.71 -7.26 -6.93
C PRO A 151 -25.95 -8.07 -7.39
N SER A 152 -25.82 -8.90 -8.41
CA SER A 152 -26.96 -9.65 -8.97
C SER A 152 -26.50 -10.90 -9.73
N PRO A 153 -27.01 -12.10 -9.39
CA PRO A 153 -27.68 -12.40 -8.12
C PRO A 153 -26.71 -12.13 -6.96
N THR A 154 -27.21 -11.72 -5.80
CA THR A 154 -26.39 -11.49 -4.61
C THR A 154 -25.72 -12.78 -4.17
N LEU A 155 -24.52 -13.00 -4.61
CA LEU A 155 -23.72 -14.21 -4.35
C LEU A 155 -22.31 -13.82 -3.92
N GLY A 156 -21.76 -14.59 -2.98
CA GLY A 156 -20.35 -14.47 -2.64
C GLY A 156 -19.46 -14.74 -3.86
N TYR A 157 -18.45 -13.92 -4.05
CA TYR A 157 -17.41 -14.14 -5.05
C TYR A 157 -16.35 -15.03 -4.45
N VAL A 158 -16.00 -16.12 -5.11
CA VAL A 158 -15.09 -17.15 -4.58
C VAL A 158 -13.73 -17.17 -5.24
N GLU A 159 -13.52 -16.32 -6.24
CA GLU A 159 -12.29 -16.28 -6.97
C GLU A 159 -11.25 -15.37 -6.29
N ILE A 160 -9.99 -15.65 -6.57
CA ILE A 160 -8.85 -14.86 -6.14
C ILE A 160 -8.15 -14.36 -7.40
N GLU A 161 -8.00 -13.07 -7.50
CA GLU A 161 -7.32 -12.43 -8.60
C GLU A 161 -6.11 -11.64 -8.11
N PHE A 162 -5.20 -11.32 -8.99
CA PHE A 162 -4.06 -10.48 -8.64
C PHE A 162 -3.87 -9.35 -9.64
N ILE A 163 -3.34 -8.25 -9.15
CA ILE A 163 -2.88 -7.12 -9.93
C ILE A 163 -1.38 -6.90 -9.71
N THR A 164 -0.67 -6.44 -10.71
CA THR A 164 0.71 -6.01 -10.56
C THR A 164 0.73 -4.52 -10.23
N ILE A 165 1.37 -4.17 -9.11
CA ILE A 165 1.49 -2.77 -8.66
C ILE A 165 2.90 -2.31 -9.02
N PRO A 166 3.06 -1.41 -10.00
CA PRO A 166 4.37 -0.94 -10.47
C PRO A 166 5.05 0.02 -9.48
#